data_bfe20640993e7171f16a7f2bf2217075
#
_entry.id   bfe20640993e7171f16a7f2bf2217075
#
_cell.length_a   1.000
_cell.length_b   1.000
_cell.length_c   1.000
_cell.angle_alpha   90.00
_cell.angle_beta   90.00
_cell.angle_gamma   90.00
#
_symmetry.space_group_name_H-M   'P 1'
#
loop_
_entity.id
_entity.type
_entity.pdbx_description
1 polymer ?
#
loop_
_entity_poly.entity_id
_entity_poly.type
_entity_poly.pdbx_seq_one_letter_code
_entity_poly.pdbx_strand_id
1 'polypeptide(L)'
;LWFISGRTDNKILKDQNVKIWNDNSSREYLDSIGLLDRKEDDLGPVYGHQWRHFNAEYGTCDDDYTNKGIDQLKYIINSLKDPEKRYSRRLIMSAWNPCQLDEMALPPCHVLVQFNVIDNKLSCALTQRSCDIGLGVPFNILSYSLLTQLIAKHCDLEVDEFVYFMGNVHIYDDH
;
A
#
# COMPACT_ATOMS: atom_id res chain seq x y z
N LEU A 1 0.06 -9.26 -2.88
CA LEU A 1 0.67 -9.21 -4.24
C LEU A 1 0.13 -8.05 -5.06
N TRP A 2 -1.15 -7.72 -4.98
CA TRP A 2 -1.80 -6.66 -5.76
C TRP A 2 -1.11 -5.29 -5.57
N PHE A 3 -0.84 -4.84 -4.33
CA PHE A 3 -0.05 -3.64 -4.07
C PHE A 3 1.38 -3.70 -4.64
N ILE A 4 2.06 -4.84 -4.45
CA ILE A 4 3.44 -5.05 -4.93
C ILE A 4 3.54 -4.91 -6.46
N SER A 5 2.49 -5.32 -7.20
CA SER A 5 2.43 -5.20 -8.65
C SER A 5 2.04 -3.79 -9.15
N GLY A 6 1.78 -2.84 -8.26
CA GLY A 6 1.37 -1.49 -8.62
C GLY A 6 -0.09 -1.36 -9.08
N ARG A 7 -0.89 -2.41 -8.90
CA ARG A 7 -2.28 -2.45 -9.38
C ARG A 7 -3.21 -1.64 -8.49
N THR A 8 -4.27 -1.11 -9.13
CA THR A 8 -5.30 -0.27 -8.50
C THR A 8 -6.73 -0.66 -8.93
N ASP A 9 -6.86 -1.67 -9.79
CA ASP A 9 -8.13 -2.21 -10.25
C ASP A 9 -8.68 -3.26 -9.28
N ASN A 10 -9.87 -3.03 -8.75
CA ASN A 10 -10.53 -3.96 -7.83
C ASN A 10 -11.04 -5.22 -8.54
N LYS A 11 -11.21 -5.20 -9.87
CA LYS A 11 -11.67 -6.38 -10.61
C LYS A 11 -10.82 -7.61 -10.35
N ILE A 12 -9.48 -7.47 -10.30
CA ILE A 12 -8.56 -8.58 -9.99
C ILE A 12 -8.87 -9.19 -8.62
N LEU A 13 -9.23 -8.37 -7.64
CA LEU A 13 -9.57 -8.82 -6.29
C LEU A 13 -10.93 -9.50 -6.26
N LYS A 14 -11.93 -8.94 -6.95
CA LYS A 14 -13.27 -9.54 -7.12
C LYS A 14 -13.18 -10.94 -7.75
N ASP A 15 -12.35 -11.10 -8.79
CA ASP A 15 -12.15 -12.37 -9.48
C ASP A 15 -11.52 -13.45 -8.56
N GLN A 16 -10.87 -13.03 -7.47
CA GLN A 16 -10.30 -13.90 -6.42
C GLN A 16 -11.16 -13.96 -5.15
N ASN A 17 -12.41 -13.48 -5.21
CA ASN A 17 -13.35 -13.42 -4.09
C ASN A 17 -12.85 -12.57 -2.90
N VAL A 18 -12.00 -11.58 -3.14
CA VAL A 18 -11.59 -10.58 -2.16
C VAL A 18 -12.50 -9.36 -2.30
N LYS A 19 -13.29 -9.05 -1.27
CA LYS A 19 -14.40 -8.08 -1.33
C LYS A 19 -14.14 -6.75 -0.64
N ILE A 20 -13.00 -6.60 0.02
CA ILE A 20 -12.69 -5.45 0.90
C ILE A 20 -12.80 -4.08 0.23
N TRP A 21 -12.69 -4.02 -1.11
CA TRP A 21 -12.76 -2.79 -1.90
C TRP A 21 -14.03 -2.65 -2.74
N ASN A 22 -15.00 -3.58 -2.61
CA ASN A 22 -16.17 -3.60 -3.51
C ASN A 22 -16.97 -2.30 -3.42
N ASP A 23 -17.26 -1.84 -2.21
CA ASP A 23 -18.08 -0.65 -1.99
C ASP A 23 -17.36 0.60 -2.50
N ASN A 24 -16.06 0.76 -2.19
CA ASN A 24 -15.27 1.91 -2.60
C ASN A 24 -14.94 1.97 -4.09
N SER A 25 -15.17 0.89 -4.84
CA SER A 25 -14.95 0.83 -6.28
C SER A 25 -16.26 0.80 -7.10
N SER A 26 -17.41 0.83 -6.43
CA SER A 26 -18.71 0.84 -7.10
C SER A 26 -18.97 2.14 -7.82
N ARG A 27 -19.77 2.10 -8.90
CA ARG A 27 -20.16 3.31 -9.61
C ARG A 27 -20.85 4.32 -8.69
N GLU A 28 -21.76 3.82 -7.84
CA GLU A 28 -22.51 4.64 -6.89
C GLU A 28 -21.58 5.41 -5.93
N TYR A 29 -20.58 4.72 -5.37
CA TYR A 29 -19.64 5.35 -4.44
C TYR A 29 -18.74 6.36 -5.16
N LEU A 30 -18.17 6.01 -6.32
CA LEU A 30 -17.31 6.89 -7.10
C LEU A 30 -18.05 8.17 -7.51
N ASP A 31 -19.32 8.06 -7.92
CA ASP A 31 -20.17 9.22 -8.24
C ASP A 31 -20.42 10.09 -6.99
N SER A 32 -20.66 9.46 -5.84
CA SER A 32 -20.94 10.18 -4.59
C SER A 32 -19.78 11.04 -4.10
N ILE A 33 -18.55 10.68 -4.48
CA ILE A 33 -17.32 11.44 -4.12
C ILE A 33 -16.80 12.32 -5.27
N GLY A 34 -17.56 12.43 -6.37
CA GLY A 34 -17.23 13.32 -7.50
C GLY A 34 -16.29 12.75 -8.57
N LEU A 35 -15.94 11.46 -8.50
CA LEU A 35 -15.13 10.77 -9.52
C LEU A 35 -16.00 10.25 -10.67
N LEU A 36 -16.74 11.15 -11.33
CA LEU A 36 -17.77 10.82 -12.33
C LEU A 36 -17.19 10.12 -13.58
N ASP A 37 -16.00 10.49 -14.00
CA ASP A 37 -15.32 9.93 -15.18
C ASP A 37 -14.45 8.70 -14.86
N ARG A 38 -14.31 8.36 -13.58
CA ARG A 38 -13.54 7.20 -13.13
C ARG A 38 -14.29 5.92 -13.51
N LYS A 39 -13.61 4.96 -14.11
CA LYS A 39 -14.19 3.65 -14.45
C LYS A 39 -14.54 2.90 -13.16
N GLU A 40 -15.67 2.20 -13.15
CA GLU A 40 -15.97 1.25 -12.06
C GLU A 40 -14.84 0.25 -11.88
N ASP A 41 -14.54 -0.09 -10.65
CA ASP A 41 -13.40 -0.91 -10.22
C ASP A 41 -12.02 -0.25 -10.34
N ASP A 42 -11.91 0.99 -10.80
CA ASP A 42 -10.68 1.76 -10.77
C ASP A 42 -10.63 2.63 -9.48
N LEU A 43 -9.77 2.26 -8.54
CA LEU A 43 -9.63 2.96 -7.26
C LEU A 43 -8.78 4.24 -7.32
N GLY A 44 -8.26 4.59 -8.50
CA GLY A 44 -7.34 5.72 -8.63
C GLY A 44 -5.91 5.41 -8.15
N PRO A 45 -5.07 6.44 -7.95
CA PRO A 45 -3.64 6.27 -7.61
C PRO A 45 -3.40 5.85 -6.16
N VAL A 46 -4.14 4.82 -5.68
CA VAL A 46 -4.04 4.30 -4.32
C VAL A 46 -2.78 3.43 -4.15
N TYR A 47 -2.48 3.04 -2.95
CA TYR A 47 -1.41 2.17 -2.46
C TYR A 47 -0.41 1.60 -3.48
N GLY A 48 -0.84 0.69 -4.36
CA GLY A 48 0.03 0.05 -5.35
C GLY A 48 0.68 1.04 -6.31
N HIS A 49 -0.09 2.02 -6.78
CA HIS A 49 0.42 3.10 -7.63
C HIS A 49 1.47 3.91 -6.87
N GLN A 50 1.19 4.35 -5.64
CA GLN A 50 2.15 5.11 -4.84
C GLN A 50 3.41 4.30 -4.51
N TRP A 51 3.29 2.99 -4.26
CA TRP A 51 4.45 2.16 -3.96
C TRP A 51 5.41 2.01 -5.14
N ARG A 52 4.87 1.90 -6.35
CA ARG A 52 5.63 1.55 -7.56
C ARG A 52 5.85 2.73 -8.51
N HIS A 53 5.00 3.76 -8.42
CA HIS A 53 4.95 4.88 -9.37
C HIS A 53 4.65 6.20 -8.64
N PHE A 54 5.26 6.42 -7.44
CA PHE A 54 4.95 7.57 -6.60
C PHE A 54 5.01 8.87 -7.38
N ASN A 55 3.92 9.64 -7.30
CA ASN A 55 3.74 10.93 -7.97
C ASN A 55 3.80 10.88 -9.51
N ALA A 56 3.64 9.71 -10.15
CA ALA A 56 3.33 9.67 -11.56
C ALA A 56 1.92 10.22 -11.80
N GLU A 57 1.73 11.00 -12.85
CA GLU A 57 0.40 11.42 -13.28
C GLU A 57 -0.47 10.19 -13.54
N TYR A 58 -1.67 10.19 -12.95
CA TYR A 58 -2.56 9.04 -13.01
C TYR A 58 -3.63 9.26 -14.08
N GLY A 59 -3.75 8.32 -15.01
CA GLY A 59 -4.86 8.24 -15.97
C GLY A 59 -5.90 7.21 -15.47
N THR A 60 -5.65 5.94 -15.75
CA THR A 60 -6.53 4.82 -15.38
C THR A 60 -5.76 3.63 -14.81
N CYS A 61 -6.46 2.69 -14.20
CA CYS A 61 -5.88 1.42 -13.72
C CYS A 61 -5.35 0.51 -14.86
N ASP A 62 -5.71 0.81 -16.10
CA ASP A 62 -5.31 0.04 -17.29
C ASP A 62 -4.05 0.61 -17.98
N ASP A 63 -3.59 1.81 -17.58
CA ASP A 63 -2.45 2.47 -18.20
C ASP A 63 -1.11 1.84 -17.80
N ASP A 64 -0.11 1.99 -18.68
CA ASP A 64 1.26 1.59 -18.41
C ASP A 64 2.02 2.72 -17.69
N TYR A 65 2.41 2.46 -16.46
CA TYR A 65 3.21 3.35 -15.62
C TYR A 65 4.69 2.96 -15.57
N THR A 66 5.15 2.06 -16.42
CA THR A 66 6.55 1.64 -16.47
C THR A 66 7.49 2.84 -16.63
N ASN A 67 8.45 2.98 -15.74
CA ASN A 67 9.41 4.10 -15.66
C ASN A 67 8.78 5.48 -15.40
N LYS A 68 7.54 5.55 -14.92
CA LYS A 68 6.91 6.79 -14.47
C LYS A 68 6.97 6.88 -12.94
N GLY A 69 7.17 8.09 -12.42
CA GLY A 69 7.24 8.34 -10.99
C GLY A 69 8.43 7.65 -10.28
N ILE A 70 8.29 7.44 -8.99
CA ILE A 70 9.34 6.84 -8.14
C ILE A 70 8.90 5.45 -7.68
N ASP A 71 9.65 4.41 -8.02
CA ASP A 71 9.44 3.06 -7.50
C ASP A 71 10.09 2.92 -6.12
N GLN A 72 9.31 3.25 -5.08
CA GLN A 72 9.75 3.22 -3.68
C GLN A 72 10.12 1.79 -3.23
N LEU A 73 9.34 0.79 -3.64
CA LEU A 73 9.59 -0.60 -3.26
C LEU A 73 10.91 -1.12 -3.87
N LYS A 74 11.16 -0.81 -5.13
CA LYS A 74 12.42 -1.16 -5.81
C LYS A 74 13.62 -0.47 -5.14
N TYR A 75 13.47 0.80 -4.76
CA TYR A 75 14.51 1.52 -4.01
C TYR A 75 14.84 0.82 -2.69
N ILE A 76 13.83 0.42 -1.92
CA ILE A 76 14.02 -0.29 -0.65
C ILE A 76 14.73 -1.63 -0.87
N ILE A 77 14.25 -2.44 -1.81
CA ILE A 77 14.84 -3.75 -2.13
C ILE A 77 16.30 -3.60 -2.55
N ASN A 78 16.60 -2.66 -3.44
CA ASN A 78 17.98 -2.42 -3.89
C ASN A 78 18.88 -1.97 -2.74
N SER A 79 18.37 -1.14 -1.83
CA SER A 79 19.11 -0.70 -0.65
C SER A 79 19.35 -1.84 0.34
N LEU A 80 18.37 -2.70 0.56
CA LEU A 80 18.51 -3.85 1.46
C LEU A 80 19.51 -4.90 0.94
N LYS A 81 19.62 -5.05 -0.38
CA LYS A 81 20.60 -5.94 -1.02
C LYS A 81 22.04 -5.39 -1.01
N ASP A 82 22.20 -4.09 -0.86
CA ASP A 82 23.49 -3.42 -0.81
C ASP A 82 24.02 -3.43 0.64
N PRO A 83 25.14 -4.11 0.94
CA PRO A 83 25.70 -4.20 2.29
C PRO A 83 26.00 -2.84 2.94
N GLU A 84 26.32 -1.81 2.16
CA GLU A 84 26.60 -0.47 2.68
C GLU A 84 25.32 0.34 2.96
N LYS A 85 24.20 0.03 2.29
CA LYS A 85 22.96 0.78 2.36
C LYS A 85 21.87 0.08 3.18
N ARG A 86 21.99 -1.22 3.46
CA ARG A 86 20.95 -2.00 4.15
C ARG A 86 20.61 -1.48 5.54
N TYR A 87 21.51 -0.77 6.20
CA TYR A 87 21.32 -0.15 7.50
C TYR A 87 20.84 1.30 7.44
N SER A 88 20.42 1.76 6.26
CA SER A 88 19.95 3.13 6.05
C SER A 88 18.67 3.40 6.85
N ARG A 89 18.60 4.58 7.46
CA ARG A 89 17.39 5.10 8.15
C ARG A 89 16.38 5.72 7.18
N ARG A 90 16.58 5.57 5.87
CA ARG A 90 15.76 6.14 4.79
C ARG A 90 14.98 5.07 4.02
N LEU A 91 14.85 3.86 4.58
CA LEU A 91 14.07 2.77 3.98
C LEU A 91 12.58 2.99 4.29
N ILE A 92 12.03 4.01 3.67
CA ILE A 92 10.66 4.50 3.90
C ILE A 92 9.88 4.40 2.60
N MET A 93 8.62 3.96 2.71
CA MET A 93 7.65 3.94 1.62
C MET A 93 6.35 4.58 2.09
N SER A 94 5.89 5.62 1.37
CA SER A 94 4.66 6.34 1.67
C SER A 94 3.59 6.00 0.63
N ALA A 95 2.37 5.74 1.11
CA ALA A 95 1.19 5.71 0.26
C ALA A 95 0.43 7.05 0.27
N TRP A 96 0.76 7.94 1.21
CA TRP A 96 0.13 9.25 1.34
C TRP A 96 0.81 10.25 0.41
N ASN A 97 0.09 10.69 -0.61
CA ASN A 97 0.52 11.72 -1.54
C ASN A 97 -0.52 12.86 -1.57
N PRO A 98 -0.28 13.99 -0.87
CA PRO A 98 -1.24 15.09 -0.79
C PRO A 98 -1.66 15.68 -2.15
N CYS A 99 -0.80 15.54 -3.18
CA CYS A 99 -1.08 16.06 -4.52
C CYS A 99 -2.12 15.24 -5.29
N GLN A 100 -2.41 14.02 -4.85
CA GLN A 100 -3.28 13.08 -5.58
C GLN A 100 -4.42 12.50 -4.72
N LEU A 101 -4.67 13.04 -3.53
CA LEU A 101 -5.72 12.51 -2.63
C LEU A 101 -7.11 12.61 -3.25
N ASP A 102 -7.38 13.69 -3.97
CA ASP A 102 -8.69 13.94 -4.61
C ASP A 102 -8.94 13.03 -5.83
N GLU A 103 -7.90 12.35 -6.32
CA GLU A 103 -7.99 11.37 -7.40
C GLU A 103 -8.25 9.95 -6.90
N MET A 104 -8.14 9.72 -5.58
CA MET A 104 -8.26 8.40 -4.96
C MET A 104 -9.69 8.12 -4.55
N ALA A 105 -10.18 6.91 -4.80
CA ALA A 105 -11.47 6.46 -4.30
C ALA A 105 -11.54 6.52 -2.76
N LEU A 106 -10.42 6.26 -2.09
CA LEU A 106 -10.29 6.40 -0.64
C LEU A 106 -8.85 6.80 -0.28
N PRO A 107 -8.65 7.91 0.46
CA PRO A 107 -7.32 8.27 0.97
C PRO A 107 -6.69 7.15 1.82
N PRO A 108 -5.39 6.85 1.64
CA PRO A 108 -4.75 5.70 2.29
C PRO A 108 -4.87 5.71 3.82
N CYS A 109 -5.33 4.62 4.41
CA CYS A 109 -5.38 4.41 5.85
C CYS A 109 -3.99 4.04 6.41
N HIS A 110 -3.31 3.07 5.82
CA HIS A 110 -1.91 2.74 6.12
C HIS A 110 -1.01 3.64 5.26
N VAL A 111 -0.49 4.69 5.91
CA VAL A 111 0.10 5.85 5.22
C VAL A 111 1.59 5.73 4.98
N LEU A 112 2.33 5.13 5.92
CA LEU A 112 3.79 5.07 5.88
C LEU A 112 4.29 3.77 6.47
N VAL A 113 5.24 3.17 5.79
CA VAL A 113 5.99 2.02 6.30
C VAL A 113 7.49 2.31 6.26
N GLN A 114 8.19 1.94 7.32
CA GLN A 114 9.63 2.02 7.44
C GLN A 114 10.22 0.64 7.71
N PHE A 115 11.31 0.31 7.03
CA PHE A 115 12.07 -0.90 7.26
C PHE A 115 13.39 -0.57 7.97
N ASN A 116 13.80 -1.45 8.87
CA ASN A 116 15.05 -1.34 9.60
C ASN A 116 15.75 -2.70 9.61
N VAL A 117 17.09 -2.68 9.53
CA VAL A 117 17.90 -3.89 9.67
C VAL A 117 18.82 -3.74 10.86
N ILE A 118 18.78 -4.70 11.79
CA ILE A 118 19.67 -4.83 12.93
C ILE A 118 20.12 -6.29 12.98
N ASP A 119 21.40 -6.54 13.10
CA ASP A 119 21.97 -7.90 13.20
C ASP A 119 21.45 -8.85 12.10
N ASN A 120 21.39 -8.37 10.86
CA ASN A 120 20.88 -9.09 9.70
C ASN A 120 19.40 -9.47 9.77
N LYS A 121 18.62 -8.85 10.66
CA LYS A 121 17.19 -9.07 10.83
C LYS A 121 16.41 -7.84 10.35
N LEU A 122 15.32 -8.09 9.61
CA LEU A 122 14.46 -7.06 9.04
C LEU A 122 13.22 -6.85 9.91
N SER A 123 13.07 -5.64 10.43
CA SER A 123 11.84 -5.16 11.08
C SER A 123 11.06 -4.24 10.14
N CYS A 124 9.75 -4.24 10.31
CA CYS A 124 8.81 -3.37 9.59
C CYS A 124 7.98 -2.56 10.58
N ALA A 125 7.98 -1.25 10.47
CA ALA A 125 7.14 -0.35 11.26
C ALA A 125 6.09 0.30 10.36
N LEU A 126 4.80 0.09 10.68
CA LEU A 126 3.66 0.66 9.95
C LEU A 126 3.00 1.76 10.77
N THR A 127 2.77 2.91 10.14
CA THR A 127 1.90 3.96 10.65
C THR A 127 0.58 3.97 9.90
N GLN A 128 -0.52 3.74 10.61
CA GLN A 128 -1.88 3.77 10.08
C GLN A 128 -2.70 4.86 10.77
N ARG A 129 -3.31 5.75 9.98
CA ARG A 129 -4.09 6.89 10.49
C ARG A 129 -5.50 6.54 10.95
N SER A 130 -6.09 5.48 10.34
CA SER A 130 -7.48 5.08 10.54
C SER A 130 -7.54 3.56 10.52
N CYS A 131 -8.05 2.95 11.59
CA CYS A 131 -7.91 1.53 11.90
C CYS A 131 -9.27 0.94 12.27
N ASP A 132 -9.97 0.41 11.26
CA ASP A 132 -11.16 -0.39 11.48
C ASP A 132 -10.75 -1.79 11.96
N ILE A 133 -11.06 -2.09 13.22
CA ILE A 133 -10.66 -3.35 13.88
C ILE A 133 -11.43 -4.54 13.29
N GLY A 134 -12.68 -4.34 12.89
CA GLY A 134 -13.56 -5.41 12.43
C GLY A 134 -13.15 -5.96 11.06
N LEU A 135 -12.70 -5.08 10.15
CA LEU A 135 -12.40 -5.44 8.77
C LEU A 135 -10.96 -5.13 8.36
N GLY A 136 -10.53 -3.87 8.43
CA GLY A 136 -9.26 -3.42 7.85
C GLY A 136 -8.03 -3.94 8.57
N VAL A 137 -7.98 -3.87 9.89
CA VAL A 137 -6.81 -4.21 10.71
C VAL A 137 -6.30 -5.63 10.51
N PRO A 138 -7.15 -6.69 10.50
CA PRO A 138 -6.69 -8.05 10.22
C PRO A 138 -6.00 -8.18 8.85
N PHE A 139 -6.55 -7.58 7.80
CA PHE A 139 -5.94 -7.54 6.47
C PHE A 139 -4.61 -6.79 6.47
N ASN A 140 -4.53 -5.67 7.20
CA ASN A 140 -3.30 -4.88 7.28
C ASN A 140 -2.18 -5.64 7.98
N ILE A 141 -2.46 -6.27 9.13
CA ILE A 141 -1.49 -7.10 9.86
C ILE A 141 -0.97 -8.23 8.95
N LEU A 142 -1.87 -8.98 8.33
CA LEU A 142 -1.50 -10.08 7.44
C LEU A 142 -0.65 -9.58 6.26
N SER A 143 -1.06 -8.50 5.63
CA SER A 143 -0.40 -7.94 4.44
C SER A 143 1.02 -7.48 4.74
N TYR A 144 1.24 -6.72 5.82
CA TYR A 144 2.56 -6.19 6.15
C TYR A 144 3.47 -7.24 6.79
N SER A 145 2.93 -8.18 7.56
CA SER A 145 3.70 -9.34 8.03
C SER A 145 4.20 -10.19 6.85
N LEU A 146 3.33 -10.47 5.88
CA LEU A 146 3.73 -11.19 4.66
C LEU A 146 4.73 -10.37 3.82
N LEU A 147 4.51 -9.06 3.66
CA LEU A 147 5.44 -8.19 2.94
C LEU A 147 6.84 -8.23 3.55
N THR A 148 6.92 -8.17 4.90
CA THR A 148 8.20 -8.24 5.62
C THR A 148 8.91 -9.57 5.36
N GLN A 149 8.18 -10.69 5.40
CA GLN A 149 8.74 -12.02 5.10
C GLN A 149 9.23 -12.13 3.66
N LEU A 150 8.45 -11.63 2.70
CA LEU A 150 8.83 -11.64 1.28
C LEU A 150 10.09 -10.81 1.02
N ILE A 151 10.17 -9.60 1.58
CA ILE A 151 11.33 -8.72 1.43
C ILE A 151 12.56 -9.33 2.12
N ALA A 152 12.43 -9.81 3.35
CA ALA A 152 13.52 -10.44 4.08
C ALA A 152 14.09 -11.62 3.29
N LYS A 153 13.22 -12.54 2.83
CA LYS A 153 13.62 -13.68 2.03
C LYS A 153 14.31 -13.29 0.72
N HIS A 154 13.81 -12.24 0.05
CA HIS A 154 14.36 -11.75 -1.22
C HIS A 154 15.71 -11.03 -1.07
N CYS A 155 15.99 -10.51 0.12
CA CYS A 155 17.21 -9.75 0.43
C CYS A 155 18.20 -10.53 1.31
N ASP A 156 18.02 -11.84 1.48
CA ASP A 156 18.85 -12.71 2.33
C ASP A 156 18.98 -12.19 3.77
N LEU A 157 17.84 -11.77 4.34
CA LEU A 157 17.69 -11.31 5.72
C LEU A 157 16.80 -12.26 6.51
N GLU A 158 16.98 -12.30 7.82
CA GLU A 158 16.02 -12.92 8.74
C GLU A 158 14.88 -11.93 9.04
N VAL A 159 13.71 -12.45 9.39
CA VAL A 159 12.58 -11.64 9.86
C VAL A 159 12.74 -11.37 11.34
N ASP A 160 12.50 -10.13 11.77
CA ASP A 160 12.44 -9.74 13.16
C ASP A 160 10.98 -9.42 13.55
N GLU A 161 10.62 -8.17 13.70
CA GLU A 161 9.32 -7.78 14.21
C GLU A 161 8.51 -6.94 13.22
N PHE A 162 7.20 -6.94 13.43
CA PHE A 162 6.26 -6.00 12.82
C PHE A 162 5.70 -5.07 13.91
N VAL A 163 6.08 -3.81 13.84
CA VAL A 163 5.61 -2.75 14.75
C VAL A 163 4.45 -2.02 14.09
N TYR A 164 3.33 -1.88 14.80
CA TYR A 164 2.13 -1.29 14.23
C TYR A 164 1.63 -0.12 15.08
N PHE A 165 1.74 1.09 14.55
CA PHE A 165 1.14 2.28 15.14
C PHE A 165 -0.26 2.49 14.55
N MET A 166 -1.26 2.45 15.43
CA MET A 166 -2.68 2.66 15.11
C MET A 166 -3.12 4.04 15.65
N GLY A 167 -3.46 4.96 14.74
CA GLY A 167 -3.91 6.31 15.07
C GLY A 167 -5.35 6.32 15.60
N ASN A 168 -6.32 6.55 14.72
CA ASN A 168 -7.74 6.47 15.08
C ASN A 168 -8.20 5.02 14.99
N VAL A 169 -8.43 4.39 16.13
CA VAL A 169 -8.92 3.00 16.24
C VAL A 169 -10.43 3.03 16.48
N HIS A 170 -11.18 2.30 15.66
CA HIS A 170 -12.63 2.24 15.70
C HIS A 170 -13.17 0.89 15.22
N ILE A 171 -14.46 0.68 15.47
CA ILE A 171 -15.26 -0.39 14.91
C ILE A 171 -16.55 0.23 14.39
N TYR A 172 -17.03 -0.20 13.22
CA TYR A 172 -18.31 0.23 12.67
C TYR A 172 -19.46 -0.56 13.28
N ASP A 173 -20.65 0.04 13.32
CA ASP A 173 -21.84 -0.57 13.96
C ASP A 173 -22.32 -1.84 13.25
N ASP A 174 -21.91 -2.05 12.00
CA ASP A 174 -22.25 -3.20 11.16
C ASP A 174 -21.16 -4.31 11.16
N HIS A 175 -20.13 -4.16 12.01
CA HIS A 175 -19.01 -5.13 12.17
C HIS A 175 -19.06 -5.93 13.47
#